data_514431e00d1863741ec9b3f07f02c77a
#
_entry.id   514431e00d1863741ec9b3f07f02c77a
#
_cell.length_a   1.000
_cell.length_b   1.000
_cell.length_c   1.000
_cell.angle_alpha   90.00
_cell.angle_beta   90.00
_cell.angle_gamma   90.00
#
_symmetry.space_group_name_H-M   'P 1'
#
loop_
_entity.id
_entity.type
_entity.pdbx_description
1 polymer ?
#
loop_
_entity_poly.entity_id
_entity_poly.type
_entity_poly.pdbx_seq_one_letter_code
_entity_poly.pdbx_strand_id
1 'polypeptide(L)'
;MNNFNKIKPLSDNFYNQTRKLLLNFIEEKGLEGYLVTNPANIFYFTGFFYVTNERPSGFYISKDNKSKLFIPLLEKENSENTVVDNILIYEEFPGKINPYSFMAKNINEKNIGT
;
A
#
# COMPACT_ATOMS: atom_id res chain seq x y z
N MET A 1 -9.65 -7.30 -25.53
CA MET A 1 -9.70 -7.15 -24.08
C MET A 1 -8.37 -6.64 -23.54
N ASN A 2 -8.45 -5.72 -22.64
CA ASN A 2 -7.26 -5.22 -21.99
C ASN A 2 -6.81 -6.20 -20.90
N ASN A 3 -5.60 -6.71 -21.06
CA ASN A 3 -5.06 -7.69 -20.12
C ASN A 3 -4.38 -7.06 -18.90
N PHE A 4 -4.26 -5.73 -18.85
CA PHE A 4 -3.60 -5.09 -17.72
C PHE A 4 -4.28 -5.41 -16.40
N ASN A 5 -5.59 -5.35 -16.40
CA ASN A 5 -6.34 -5.63 -15.18
C ASN A 5 -6.36 -7.12 -14.83
N LYS A 6 -5.81 -7.94 -15.71
CA LYS A 6 -5.77 -9.39 -15.51
C LYS A 6 -4.37 -9.93 -15.40
N ILE A 7 -3.39 -9.06 -15.31
CA ILE A 7 -2.02 -9.50 -15.05
C ILE A 7 -2.05 -10.12 -13.67
N LYS A 8 -1.65 -11.37 -13.62
CA LYS A 8 -1.57 -12.05 -12.33
C LYS A 8 -0.44 -11.46 -11.52
N PRO A 9 -0.66 -11.21 -10.25
CA PRO A 9 0.45 -10.83 -9.40
C PRO A 9 1.48 -11.95 -9.39
N LEU A 10 2.70 -11.61 -9.07
CA LEU A 10 3.74 -12.59 -8.88
C LEU A 10 3.37 -13.47 -7.70
N SER A 11 4.08 -14.57 -7.52
CA SER A 11 3.75 -15.52 -6.46
C SER A 11 3.77 -14.86 -5.07
N ASP A 12 3.02 -15.42 -4.14
CA ASP A 12 3.04 -14.97 -2.76
C ASP A 12 4.45 -15.00 -2.18
N ASN A 13 5.24 -15.96 -2.62
CA ASN A 13 6.62 -16.07 -2.17
C ASN A 13 7.44 -14.85 -2.59
N PHE A 14 7.20 -14.33 -3.79
CA PHE A 14 7.88 -13.12 -4.24
C PHE A 14 7.56 -11.95 -3.31
N TYR A 15 6.27 -11.74 -3.02
CA TYR A 15 5.86 -10.63 -2.18
C TYR A 15 6.34 -10.80 -0.74
N ASN A 16 6.36 -12.01 -0.24
CA ASN A 16 6.90 -12.28 1.08
C ASN A 16 8.39 -11.92 1.15
N GLN A 17 9.14 -12.24 0.11
CA GLN A 17 10.56 -11.92 0.06
C GLN A 17 10.81 -10.42 -0.04
N THR A 18 10.05 -9.71 -0.88
CA THR A 18 10.22 -8.27 -1.01
C THR A 18 9.87 -7.55 0.28
N ARG A 19 8.81 -7.98 0.95
CA ARG A 19 8.43 -7.40 2.24
C ARG A 19 9.45 -7.69 3.32
N LYS A 20 10.08 -8.83 3.27
CA LYS A 20 11.11 -9.17 4.23
C LYS A 20 12.29 -8.19 4.15
N LEU A 21 12.63 -7.76 2.95
CA LEU A 21 13.67 -6.74 2.78
C LEU A 21 13.25 -5.43 3.45
N LEU A 22 11.99 -5.05 3.28
CA LEU A 22 11.49 -3.83 3.90
C LEU A 22 11.41 -3.97 5.42
N LEU A 23 11.00 -5.13 5.91
CA LEU A 23 10.95 -5.39 7.35
C LEU A 23 12.35 -5.35 7.97
N ASN A 24 13.35 -5.87 7.27
CA ASN A 24 14.72 -5.79 7.72
C ASN A 24 15.19 -4.34 7.81
N PHE A 25 14.81 -3.53 6.85
CA PHE A 25 15.13 -2.10 6.84
C PHE A 25 14.47 -1.40 8.04
N ILE A 26 13.21 -1.71 8.29
CA ILE A 26 12.46 -1.14 9.41
C ILE A 26 13.17 -1.47 10.73
N GLU A 27 13.56 -2.73 10.89
CA GLU A 27 14.27 -3.15 12.09
C GLU A 27 15.62 -2.47 12.22
N GLU A 28 16.37 -2.41 11.13
CA GLU A 28 17.70 -1.79 11.13
C GLU A 28 17.64 -0.33 11.52
N LYS A 29 16.60 0.38 11.08
CA LYS A 29 16.44 1.80 11.37
C LYS A 29 15.68 2.09 12.66
N GLY A 30 15.24 1.06 13.35
CA GLY A 30 14.49 1.24 14.60
C GLY A 30 13.12 1.86 14.40
N LEU A 31 12.50 1.63 13.25
CA LEU A 31 11.18 2.17 12.95
C LEU A 31 10.09 1.22 13.42
N GLU A 32 8.88 1.75 13.58
CA GLU A 32 7.72 0.95 13.91
C GLU A 32 6.93 0.51 12.69
N GLY A 33 7.17 1.15 11.57
CA GLY A 33 6.53 0.83 10.30
C GLY A 33 7.05 1.70 9.19
N TYR A 34 6.52 1.48 7.98
CA TYR A 34 6.94 2.24 6.81
C TYR A 34 5.76 2.45 5.87
N LEU A 35 5.57 3.69 5.44
CA LEU A 35 4.52 4.06 4.48
C LEU A 35 5.15 4.32 3.12
N VAL A 36 4.72 3.56 2.13
CA VAL A 36 5.19 3.67 0.75
C VAL A 36 4.11 4.37 -0.06
N THR A 37 4.47 5.45 -0.74
CA THR A 37 3.50 6.21 -1.55
C THR A 37 3.86 6.27 -3.02
N ASN A 38 5.02 5.79 -3.41
CA ASN A 38 5.42 5.73 -4.81
C ASN A 38 4.70 4.57 -5.50
N PRO A 39 3.97 4.82 -6.61
CA PRO A 39 3.19 3.77 -7.26
C PRO A 39 4.00 2.56 -7.71
N ALA A 40 5.21 2.76 -8.21
CA ALA A 40 6.05 1.64 -8.64
C ALA A 40 6.45 0.76 -7.45
N ASN A 41 6.75 1.38 -6.32
CA ASN A 41 7.10 0.63 -5.12
C ASN A 41 5.89 -0.06 -4.52
N ILE A 42 4.72 0.58 -4.57
CA ILE A 42 3.49 -0.07 -4.10
C ILE A 42 3.23 -1.33 -4.91
N PHE A 43 3.39 -1.25 -6.23
CA PHE A 43 3.23 -2.42 -7.09
C PHE A 43 4.23 -3.51 -6.72
N TYR A 44 5.47 -3.14 -6.46
CA TYR A 44 6.53 -4.08 -6.11
C TYR A 44 6.20 -4.87 -4.84
N PHE A 45 5.60 -4.20 -3.85
CA PHE A 45 5.32 -4.84 -2.57
C PHE A 45 3.96 -5.52 -2.51
N THR A 46 3.02 -5.16 -3.37
CA THR A 46 1.63 -5.62 -3.21
C THR A 46 1.01 -6.21 -4.48
N GLY A 47 1.56 -5.90 -5.64
CA GLY A 47 0.91 -6.25 -6.90
C GLY A 47 -0.17 -5.26 -7.33
N PHE A 48 -0.42 -4.23 -6.54
CA PHE A 48 -1.41 -3.21 -6.91
C PHE A 48 -0.77 -2.19 -7.84
N PHE A 49 -1.32 -2.07 -9.03
CA PHE A 49 -0.81 -1.14 -10.03
C PHE A 49 -1.82 -0.03 -10.31
N TYR A 50 -1.42 1.20 -10.02
CA TYR A 50 -2.26 2.36 -10.19
C TYR A 50 -1.39 3.59 -10.31
N VAL A 51 -1.47 4.27 -11.45
CA VAL A 51 -0.62 5.43 -11.71
C VAL A 51 -1.48 6.66 -11.90
N THR A 52 -1.53 7.50 -10.88
CA THR A 52 -2.10 8.83 -10.99
C THR A 52 -1.54 9.70 -9.87
N ASN A 53 -1.39 10.97 -10.16
CA ASN A 53 -0.92 11.93 -9.17
C ASN A 53 -2.07 12.60 -8.42
N GLU A 54 -3.28 12.48 -8.92
CA GLU A 54 -4.42 13.16 -8.35
C GLU A 54 -5.04 12.42 -7.17
N ARG A 55 -4.87 11.11 -7.15
CA ARG A 55 -5.49 10.25 -6.15
C ARG A 55 -4.46 9.31 -5.57
N PRO A 56 -3.71 9.76 -4.58
CA PRO A 56 -2.60 8.95 -4.07
C PRO A 56 -3.06 7.66 -3.44
N SER A 57 -2.21 6.65 -3.57
CA SER A 57 -2.35 5.39 -2.87
C SER A 57 -1.21 5.25 -1.89
N GLY A 58 -1.35 4.37 -0.92
CA GLY A 58 -0.30 4.12 0.05
C GLY A 58 -0.27 2.67 0.46
N PHE A 59 0.91 2.15 0.68
CA PHE A 59 1.11 0.83 1.26
C PHE A 59 1.86 1.00 2.57
N TYR A 60 1.25 0.55 3.65
CA TYR A 60 1.86 0.63 4.97
C TYR A 60 2.13 -0.78 5.50
N ILE A 61 3.30 -0.97 6.07
CA ILE A 61 3.62 -2.22 6.76
C ILE A 61 4.23 -1.89 8.11
N SER A 62 3.73 -2.55 9.16
CA SER A 62 4.27 -2.40 10.49
C SER A 62 5.43 -3.37 10.71
N LYS A 63 6.21 -3.13 11.74
CA LYS A 63 7.32 -4.02 12.10
C LYS A 63 6.83 -5.43 12.41
N ASP A 64 5.56 -5.58 12.74
CA ASP A 64 4.95 -6.88 13.03
C ASP A 64 4.41 -7.57 11.78
N ASN A 65 4.78 -7.08 10.61
CA ASN A 65 4.38 -7.62 9.32
C ASN A 65 2.87 -7.55 9.07
N LYS A 66 2.23 -6.51 9.57
CA LYS A 66 0.83 -6.23 9.29
C LYS A 66 0.74 -5.12 8.27
N SER A 67 0.00 -5.35 7.20
CA SER A 67 -0.01 -4.45 6.05
C SER A 67 -1.38 -3.87 5.77
N LYS A 68 -1.37 -2.65 5.25
CA LYS A 68 -2.56 -1.92 4.86
C LYS A 68 -2.32 -1.27 3.51
N LEU A 69 -3.29 -1.38 2.63
CA LEU A 69 -3.26 -0.70 1.34
C LEU A 69 -4.36 0.37 1.36
N PHE A 70 -3.94 1.62 1.15
CA PHE A 70 -4.88 2.75 1.09
C PHE A 70 -5.11 3.11 -0.37
N ILE A 71 -6.36 3.11 -0.80
CA ILE A 71 -6.70 3.36 -2.20
C ILE A 71 -7.94 4.26 -2.31
N PRO A 72 -8.05 5.00 -3.41
CA PRO A 72 -9.29 5.71 -3.69
C PRO A 72 -10.39 4.73 -4.08
N LEU A 73 -11.63 5.11 -3.81
CA LEU A 73 -12.80 4.26 -4.07
C LEU A 73 -12.87 3.77 -5.52
N LEU A 74 -12.47 4.59 -6.47
CA LEU A 74 -12.51 4.21 -7.88
C LEU A 74 -11.60 3.04 -8.22
N GLU A 75 -10.63 2.73 -7.37
CA GLU A 75 -9.68 1.64 -7.61
C GLU A 75 -10.00 0.37 -6.83
N LYS A 76 -11.17 0.31 -6.23
CA LYS A 76 -11.54 -0.83 -5.39
C LYS A 76 -11.41 -2.17 -6.12
N GLU A 77 -11.93 -2.25 -7.33
CA GLU A 77 -11.87 -3.50 -8.10
C GLU A 77 -10.44 -3.90 -8.43
N ASN A 78 -9.60 -2.89 -8.68
CA ASN A 78 -8.22 -3.12 -9.06
C ASN A 78 -7.38 -3.69 -7.90
N SER A 79 -7.88 -3.57 -6.68
CA SER A 79 -7.16 -4.02 -5.49
C SER A 79 -7.42 -5.47 -5.11
N GLU A 80 -8.34 -6.15 -5.78
CA GLU A 80 -8.80 -7.47 -5.35
C GLU A 80 -7.72 -8.54 -5.35
N ASN A 81 -6.72 -8.43 -6.21
CA ASN A 81 -5.66 -9.43 -6.32
C ASN A 81 -4.37 -9.02 -5.62
N THR A 82 -4.45 -8.04 -4.73
CA THR A 82 -3.26 -7.56 -4.04
C THR A 82 -2.96 -8.40 -2.80
N VAL A 83 -1.71 -8.43 -2.42
CA VAL A 83 -1.24 -9.22 -1.28
C VAL A 83 -1.06 -8.30 -0.08
N VAL A 84 -2.14 -8.04 0.63
CA VAL A 84 -2.14 -7.19 1.83
C VAL A 84 -3.13 -7.75 2.85
N ASP A 85 -2.95 -7.39 4.12
CA ASP A 85 -3.86 -7.85 5.16
C ASP A 85 -5.18 -7.08 5.15
N ASN A 86 -5.11 -5.78 4.95
CA ASN A 86 -6.30 -4.92 4.95
C ASN A 86 -6.24 -3.92 3.83
N ILE A 87 -7.38 -3.65 3.22
CA ILE A 87 -7.54 -2.62 2.21
C ILE A 87 -8.45 -1.56 2.79
N LEU A 88 -7.96 -0.32 2.87
CA LEU A 88 -8.73 0.81 3.37
C LEU A 88 -9.00 1.77 2.21
N ILE A 89 -10.27 2.07 2.02
CA ILE A 89 -10.74 2.84 0.88
C ILE A 89 -11.16 4.21 1.35
N TYR A 90 -10.69 5.25 0.67
CA TYR A 90 -11.13 6.60 0.96
C TYR A 90 -11.99 7.13 -0.20
N GLU A 91 -12.97 7.96 0.15
CA GLU A 91 -13.80 8.62 -0.83
C GLU A 91 -13.17 9.96 -1.18
N GLU A 92 -12.88 10.13 -2.44
CA GLU A 92 -12.18 11.32 -2.92
C GLU A 92 -13.11 12.47 -3.26
N PHE A 93 -14.39 12.19 -3.40
CA PHE A 93 -15.37 13.19 -3.77
C PHE A 93 -16.30 13.47 -2.60
N PRO A 94 -16.65 14.71 -2.38
CA PRO A 94 -16.29 15.95 -3.08
C PRO A 94 -15.07 16.65 -2.47
N GLY A 95 -14.03 15.94 -2.15
CA GLY A 95 -12.83 16.51 -1.56
C GLY A 95 -12.90 16.67 -0.05
N LYS A 96 -13.75 15.89 0.58
CA LYS A 96 -13.95 15.96 2.03
C LYS A 96 -12.81 15.35 2.83
N ILE A 97 -12.06 14.46 2.21
CA ILE A 97 -11.02 13.72 2.91
C ILE A 97 -9.68 13.99 2.24
N ASN A 98 -8.72 14.42 3.04
CA ASN A 98 -7.34 14.50 2.58
C ASN A 98 -6.77 13.07 2.64
N PRO A 99 -6.30 12.52 1.50
CA PRO A 99 -5.83 11.13 1.49
C PRO A 99 -4.70 10.87 2.47
N TYR A 100 -3.77 11.79 2.61
CA TYR A 100 -2.65 11.58 3.52
C TYR A 100 -3.08 11.66 4.98
N SER A 101 -4.05 12.51 5.27
CA SER A 101 -4.62 12.56 6.62
C SER A 101 -5.37 11.27 6.94
N PHE A 102 -6.06 10.71 5.94
CA PHE A 102 -6.75 9.44 6.10
C PHE A 102 -5.75 8.32 6.41
N MET A 103 -4.64 8.29 5.68
CA MET A 103 -3.59 7.30 5.92
C MET A 103 -3.02 7.45 7.33
N ALA A 104 -2.66 8.66 7.70
CA ALA A 104 -2.09 8.91 9.02
C ALA A 104 -3.03 8.53 10.15
N LYS A 105 -4.32 8.80 9.97
CA LYS A 105 -5.34 8.48 10.96
C LYS A 105 -5.48 6.98 11.17
N ASN A 106 -5.18 6.20 10.15
CA ASN A 106 -5.31 4.74 10.20
C ASN A 106 -3.98 4.03 10.42
N ILE A 107 -2.95 4.75 10.82
CA ILE A 107 -1.67 4.19 11.20
C ILE A 107 -1.46 4.50 12.67
N ASN A 108 -1.35 3.46 13.48
CA ASN A 108 -1.25 3.62 14.93
C ASN A 108 0.17 3.89 15.41
N GLU A 109 1.15 3.43 14.66
CA GLU A 109 2.55 3.62 15.02
C GLU A 109 2.97 5.07 14.81
N LYS A 110 3.90 5.53 15.64
CA LYS A 110 4.33 6.94 15.61
C LYS A 110 5.65 7.16 14.92
N ASN A 111 6.57 6.22 15.07
CA ASN A 111 7.90 6.34 14.49
C ASN A 111 7.97 5.54 13.20
N ILE A 112 7.52 6.12 12.11
CA ILE A 112 7.46 5.43 10.84
C ILE A 112 8.33 6.13 9.79
N GLY A 113 8.80 5.35 8.81
CA GLY A 113 9.46 5.88 7.63
C GLY A 113 8.45 6.16 6.53
N THR A 114 8.82 7.01 5.60
CA THR A 114 8.02 7.30 4.42
C THR A 114 8.90 7.44 3.18
#